data_ed6e6ae54bc0f1599fa86c153b0f98e7
#
_entry.id   ed6e6ae54bc0f1599fa86c153b0f98e7
#
_cell.length_a   1.000
_cell.length_b   1.000
_cell.length_c   1.000
_cell.angle_alpha   90.00
_cell.angle_beta   90.00
_cell.angle_gamma   90.00
#
_symmetry.space_group_name_H-M   'P 1'
#
loop_
_entity.id
_entity.type
_entity.pdbx_description
1 polymer ?
#
loop_
_entity_poly.entity_id
_entity_poly.type
_entity_poly.pdbx_seq_one_letter_code
_entity_poly.pdbx_strand_id
1 'polypeptide(L)'
;MKKDHSVRLYNVMFPIWFFFFFPIAWLLILPVNFGVDSLVLMLSARKQQVEDRKQLWKKHILPVWGIGFLSDLIGAGLVFLIYLAVAESPLVETFLNPILFPGTTIISIPGVILAGFMIYILNKKLTFRKSTLDPAVIHKLCLHLAIFTAPYTMLIPLYG
;
A
#
# COMPACT_ATOMS: atom_id res chain seq x y z
N MET A 1 -30.58 -43.21 6.56
CA MET A 1 -30.31 -41.81 6.17
C MET A 1 -28.84 -41.53 6.42
N LYS A 2 -27.99 -41.56 5.35
CA LYS A 2 -26.59 -41.15 5.43
C LYS A 2 -26.55 -39.62 5.31
N LYS A 3 -26.06 -38.93 6.37
CA LYS A 3 -25.70 -37.52 6.27
C LYS A 3 -24.44 -37.44 5.44
N ASP A 4 -24.57 -36.98 4.21
CA ASP A 4 -23.44 -36.55 3.40
C ASP A 4 -22.86 -35.29 4.05
N HIS A 5 -21.77 -35.47 4.80
CA HIS A 5 -20.88 -34.36 5.14
C HIS A 5 -20.12 -33.96 3.86
N SER A 6 -20.73 -33.11 3.08
CA SER A 6 -19.98 -32.40 2.05
C SER A 6 -18.93 -31.55 2.74
N VAL A 7 -17.69 -32.03 2.76
CA VAL A 7 -16.53 -31.23 3.14
C VAL A 7 -16.44 -30.15 2.07
N ARG A 8 -16.99 -28.97 2.35
CA ARG A 8 -16.69 -27.77 1.58
C ARG A 8 -15.22 -27.47 1.79
N LEU A 9 -14.41 -27.88 0.85
CA LEU A 9 -13.05 -27.36 0.69
C LEU A 9 -13.20 -25.86 0.46
N TYR A 10 -13.18 -25.10 1.52
CA TYR A 10 -12.90 -23.67 1.42
C TYR A 10 -11.50 -23.57 0.85
N ASN A 11 -11.41 -23.32 -0.44
CA ASN A 11 -10.18 -22.92 -1.06
C ASN A 11 -9.73 -21.67 -0.30
N VAL A 12 -8.75 -21.85 0.57
CA VAL A 12 -8.17 -20.77 1.38
C VAL A 12 -7.38 -19.92 0.39
N MET A 13 -8.08 -19.06 -0.35
CA MET A 13 -7.40 -18.01 -1.10
C MET A 13 -7.13 -16.85 -0.15
N PHE A 14 -5.86 -16.65 0.06
CA PHE A 14 -5.36 -15.63 0.96
C PHE A 14 -5.59 -14.24 0.38
N PRO A 15 -6.00 -13.24 1.18
CA PRO A 15 -6.05 -11.84 0.76
C PRO A 15 -4.70 -11.39 0.17
N ILE A 16 -4.71 -10.47 -0.80
CA ILE A 16 -3.47 -9.98 -1.44
C ILE A 16 -2.47 -9.47 -0.41
N TRP A 17 -2.91 -8.85 0.69
CA TRP A 17 -2.04 -8.43 1.79
C TRP A 17 -1.33 -9.59 2.49
N PHE A 18 -1.86 -10.83 2.40
CA PHE A 18 -1.23 -12.03 2.96
C PHE A 18 0.02 -12.46 2.17
N PHE A 19 0.14 -12.06 0.89
CA PHE A 19 1.37 -12.28 0.13
C PHE A 19 2.60 -11.61 0.74
N PHE A 20 2.41 -10.59 1.59
CA PHE A 20 3.50 -10.01 2.36
C PHE A 20 4.17 -11.01 3.31
N PHE A 21 3.50 -12.08 3.67
CA PHE A 21 4.08 -13.15 4.50
C PHE A 21 4.81 -14.23 3.70
N PHE A 22 4.72 -14.21 2.37
CA PHE A 22 5.44 -15.15 1.52
C PHE A 22 6.69 -14.53 0.93
N PRO A 23 7.91 -15.04 1.29
CA PRO A 23 9.17 -14.47 0.81
C PRO A 23 9.29 -14.43 -0.71
N ILE A 24 8.70 -15.40 -1.40
CA ILE A 24 8.74 -15.49 -2.87
C ILE A 24 7.95 -14.36 -3.56
N ALA A 25 6.85 -13.91 -2.93
CA ALA A 25 6.08 -12.79 -3.46
C ALA A 25 6.87 -11.47 -3.40
N TRP A 26 7.78 -11.33 -2.45
CA TRP A 26 8.61 -10.13 -2.31
C TRP A 26 9.55 -9.93 -3.50
N LEU A 27 10.01 -11.02 -4.12
CA LEU A 27 10.85 -10.94 -5.33
C LEU A 27 10.12 -10.23 -6.49
N LEU A 28 8.81 -10.28 -6.50
CA LEU A 28 8.00 -9.58 -7.49
C LEU A 28 7.54 -8.20 -7.00
N ILE A 29 7.04 -8.13 -5.77
CA ILE A 29 6.46 -6.92 -5.18
C ILE A 29 7.50 -5.81 -5.06
N LEU A 30 8.71 -6.12 -4.58
CA LEU A 30 9.76 -5.12 -4.38
C LEU A 30 10.20 -4.42 -5.68
N PRO A 31 10.52 -5.15 -6.79
CA PRO A 31 10.85 -4.52 -8.05
C PRO A 31 9.68 -3.73 -8.66
N VAL A 32 8.45 -4.23 -8.55
CA VAL A 32 7.27 -3.54 -9.06
C VAL A 32 7.06 -2.22 -8.32
N ASN A 33 7.08 -2.22 -6.98
CA ASN A 33 6.98 -0.99 -6.19
C ASN A 33 8.11 -0.02 -6.50
N PHE A 34 9.35 -0.51 -6.64
CA PHE A 34 10.47 0.33 -7.06
C PHE A 34 10.23 0.99 -8.42
N GLY A 35 9.69 0.24 -9.37
CA GLY A 35 9.33 0.74 -10.69
C GLY A 35 8.25 1.82 -10.62
N VAL A 36 7.19 1.59 -9.86
CA VAL A 36 6.08 2.55 -9.67
C VAL A 36 6.58 3.83 -9.00
N ASP A 37 7.30 3.71 -7.89
CA ASP A 37 7.87 4.87 -7.18
C ASP A 37 8.82 5.68 -8.07
N SER A 38 9.67 4.99 -8.84
CA SER A 38 10.58 5.63 -9.81
C SER A 38 9.81 6.41 -10.86
N LEU A 39 8.77 5.81 -11.42
CA LEU A 39 7.94 6.43 -12.45
C LEU A 39 7.21 7.66 -11.91
N VAL A 40 6.57 7.52 -10.75
CA VAL A 40 5.85 8.63 -10.10
C VAL A 40 6.78 9.77 -9.74
N LEU A 41 7.96 9.48 -9.15
CA LEU A 41 8.96 10.48 -8.80
C LEU A 41 9.44 11.23 -10.05
N MET A 42 9.77 10.50 -11.14
CA MET A 42 10.25 11.11 -12.39
C MET A 42 9.18 11.94 -13.09
N LEU A 43 7.94 11.44 -13.17
CA LEU A 43 6.83 12.19 -13.79
C LEU A 43 6.47 13.42 -12.97
N SER A 44 6.45 13.29 -11.64
CA SER A 44 6.20 14.42 -10.75
C SER A 44 7.29 15.50 -10.87
N ALA A 45 8.56 15.11 -10.87
CA ALA A 45 9.68 16.01 -11.09
C ALA A 45 9.62 16.71 -12.46
N ARG A 46 9.19 15.97 -13.49
CA ARG A 46 8.96 16.54 -14.83
C ARG A 46 7.86 17.61 -14.80
N LYS A 47 6.74 17.33 -14.14
CA LYS A 47 5.60 18.25 -14.01
C LYS A 47 5.97 19.52 -13.23
N GLN A 48 6.87 19.40 -12.24
CA GLN A 48 7.37 20.52 -11.46
C GLN A 48 8.59 21.23 -12.10
N GLN A 49 8.94 20.89 -13.35
CA GLN A 49 10.03 21.50 -14.11
C GLN A 49 11.40 21.45 -13.40
N VAL A 50 11.65 20.39 -12.62
CA VAL A 50 12.94 20.18 -11.98
C VAL A 50 14.00 19.95 -13.05
N GLU A 51 15.08 20.74 -13.08
CA GLU A 51 16.13 20.70 -14.11
C GLU A 51 16.87 19.37 -14.10
N ASP A 52 17.45 18.98 -12.95
CA ASP A 52 18.25 17.75 -12.81
C ASP A 52 17.45 16.56 -12.29
N ARG A 53 16.40 16.15 -13.04
CA ARG A 53 15.52 15.03 -12.67
C ARG A 53 16.26 13.70 -12.44
N LYS A 54 17.29 13.40 -13.25
CA LYS A 54 18.09 12.20 -13.11
C LYS A 54 18.88 12.18 -11.80
N GLN A 55 19.44 13.33 -11.42
CA GLN A 55 20.19 13.48 -10.18
C GLN A 55 19.23 13.39 -8.98
N LEU A 56 18.07 14.04 -9.05
CA LEU A 56 17.02 13.93 -8.06
C LEU A 56 16.63 12.46 -7.84
N TRP A 57 16.35 11.74 -8.93
CA TRP A 57 16.01 10.33 -8.88
C TRP A 57 17.11 9.49 -8.22
N LYS A 58 18.36 9.58 -8.71
CA LYS A 58 19.49 8.83 -8.15
C LYS A 58 19.67 9.05 -6.64
N LYS A 59 19.46 10.28 -6.18
CA LYS A 59 19.66 10.67 -4.78
C LYS A 59 18.52 10.22 -3.87
N HIS A 60 17.28 10.20 -4.38
CA HIS A 60 16.10 10.07 -3.53
C HIS A 60 15.29 8.79 -3.75
N ILE A 61 15.54 8.02 -4.84
CA ILE A 61 14.69 6.86 -5.15
C ILE A 61 14.75 5.78 -4.08
N LEU A 62 15.92 5.44 -3.56
CA LEU A 62 16.05 4.41 -2.54
C LEU A 62 15.31 4.76 -1.24
N PRO A 63 15.48 5.97 -0.65
CA PRO A 63 14.68 6.35 0.51
C PRO A 63 13.18 6.47 0.19
N VAL A 64 12.79 6.96 -1.00
CA VAL A 64 11.37 7.00 -1.41
C VAL A 64 10.77 5.60 -1.40
N TRP A 65 11.41 4.65 -2.09
CA TRP A 65 10.98 3.27 -2.16
C TRP A 65 10.94 2.58 -0.78
N GLY A 66 11.99 2.76 0.03
CA GLY A 66 12.02 2.17 1.38
C GLY A 66 10.92 2.71 2.29
N ILE A 67 10.62 4.02 2.21
CA ILE A 67 9.52 4.65 2.94
C ILE A 67 8.17 4.18 2.41
N GLY A 68 8.00 4.07 1.09
CA GLY A 68 6.79 3.53 0.47
C GLY A 68 6.49 2.14 1.02
N PHE A 69 7.46 1.23 0.90
CA PHE A 69 7.32 -0.14 1.39
C PHE A 69 7.03 -0.22 2.90
N LEU A 70 7.73 0.56 3.72
CA LEU A 70 7.47 0.62 5.17
C LEU A 70 6.05 1.12 5.48
N SER A 71 5.59 2.12 4.74
CA SER A 71 4.24 2.68 4.90
C SER A 71 3.16 1.67 4.52
N ASP A 72 3.37 0.90 3.45
CA ASP A 72 2.47 -0.17 3.04
C ASP A 72 2.39 -1.28 4.10
N LEU A 73 3.53 -1.63 4.69
CA LEU A 73 3.58 -2.62 5.77
C LEU A 73 2.83 -2.14 7.03
N ILE A 74 2.96 -0.85 7.38
CA ILE A 74 2.23 -0.24 8.50
C ILE A 74 0.72 -0.22 8.19
N GLY A 75 0.34 0.15 6.97
CA GLY A 75 -1.06 0.12 6.51
C GLY A 75 -1.66 -1.28 6.58
N ALA A 76 -0.93 -2.29 6.07
CA ALA A 76 -1.35 -3.69 6.15
C ALA A 76 -1.47 -4.19 7.60
N GLY A 77 -0.54 -3.77 8.47
CA GLY A 77 -0.60 -4.06 9.91
C GLY A 77 -1.86 -3.49 10.56
N LEU A 78 -2.25 -2.27 10.23
CA LEU A 78 -3.51 -1.68 10.71
C LEU A 78 -4.72 -2.48 10.22
N VAL A 79 -4.77 -2.85 8.92
CA VAL A 79 -5.87 -3.67 8.38
C VAL A 79 -5.97 -5.00 9.12
N PHE A 80 -4.83 -5.64 9.38
CA PHE A 80 -4.78 -6.89 10.14
C PHE A 80 -5.30 -6.72 11.58
N LEU A 81 -4.93 -5.64 12.26
CA LEU A 81 -5.43 -5.35 13.62
C LEU A 81 -6.94 -5.08 13.62
N ILE A 82 -7.45 -4.33 12.64
CA ILE A 82 -8.89 -4.12 12.49
C ILE A 82 -9.60 -5.45 12.27
N TYR A 83 -9.05 -6.30 11.39
CA TYR A 83 -9.60 -7.63 11.15
C TYR A 83 -9.67 -8.46 12.44
N LEU A 84 -8.61 -8.51 13.23
CA LEU A 84 -8.62 -9.22 14.51
C LEU A 84 -9.67 -8.67 15.49
N ALA A 85 -9.83 -7.33 15.53
CA ALA A 85 -10.78 -6.69 16.42
C ALA A 85 -12.25 -6.98 16.06
N VAL A 86 -12.54 -7.22 14.77
CA VAL A 86 -13.91 -7.46 14.30
C VAL A 86 -14.20 -8.94 14.01
N ALA A 87 -13.21 -9.83 14.08
CA ALA A 87 -13.31 -11.23 13.65
C ALA A 87 -14.42 -12.01 14.36
N GLU A 88 -14.70 -11.70 15.63
CA GLU A 88 -15.75 -12.35 16.41
C GLU A 88 -17.10 -11.59 16.35
N SER A 89 -17.17 -10.50 15.57
CA SER A 89 -18.40 -9.70 15.45
C SER A 89 -19.36 -10.33 14.44
N PRO A 90 -20.68 -10.36 14.73
CA PRO A 90 -21.69 -10.78 13.76
C PRO A 90 -21.70 -9.96 12.46
N LEU A 91 -21.14 -8.73 12.50
CA LEU A 91 -21.01 -7.86 11.32
C LEU A 91 -20.07 -8.44 10.27
N VAL A 92 -19.09 -9.26 10.68
CA VAL A 92 -18.14 -9.90 9.76
C VAL A 92 -18.82 -10.93 8.87
N GLU A 93 -19.78 -11.67 9.41
CA GLU A 93 -20.52 -12.66 8.63
C GLU A 93 -21.38 -12.03 7.53
N THR A 94 -21.85 -10.79 7.74
CA THR A 94 -22.83 -10.14 6.86
C THR A 94 -22.20 -9.09 5.94
N PHE A 95 -21.35 -8.20 6.44
CA PHE A 95 -20.89 -7.01 5.69
C PHE A 95 -19.37 -6.81 5.69
N LEU A 96 -18.66 -7.25 6.73
CA LEU A 96 -17.25 -6.95 6.93
C LEU A 96 -16.35 -8.16 6.69
N ASN A 97 -16.79 -9.12 5.86
CA ASN A 97 -15.94 -10.25 5.51
C ASN A 97 -14.66 -9.73 4.80
N PRO A 98 -13.46 -9.94 5.38
CA PRO A 98 -12.23 -9.36 4.86
C PRO A 98 -11.73 -10.02 3.57
N ILE A 99 -12.41 -11.06 3.11
CA ILE A 99 -12.07 -11.81 1.90
C ILE A 99 -13.00 -11.44 0.75
N LEU A 100 -14.24 -11.04 1.06
CA LEU A 100 -15.29 -10.79 0.08
C LEU A 100 -15.59 -9.29 -0.04
N PHE A 101 -16.04 -8.86 -1.22
CA PHE A 101 -16.63 -7.54 -1.40
C PHE A 101 -17.99 -7.46 -0.68
N PRO A 102 -18.35 -6.35 -0.02
CA PRO A 102 -17.59 -5.11 0.15
C PRO A 102 -16.66 -5.07 1.37
N GLY A 103 -16.64 -6.11 2.20
CA GLY A 103 -15.92 -6.14 3.48
C GLY A 103 -14.44 -5.87 3.35
N THR A 104 -13.74 -6.53 2.41
CA THR A 104 -12.32 -6.30 2.13
C THR A 104 -12.03 -4.84 1.88
N THR A 105 -12.82 -4.19 1.01
CA THR A 105 -12.63 -2.78 0.66
C THR A 105 -12.84 -1.89 1.87
N ILE A 106 -13.92 -2.10 2.63
CA ILE A 106 -14.27 -1.26 3.80
C ILE A 106 -13.17 -1.35 4.87
N ILE A 107 -12.73 -2.56 5.21
CA ILE A 107 -11.71 -2.79 6.23
C ILE A 107 -10.35 -2.25 5.81
N SER A 108 -10.04 -2.25 4.52
CA SER A 108 -8.74 -1.81 3.99
C SER A 108 -8.61 -0.29 3.84
N ILE A 109 -9.72 0.46 3.74
CA ILE A 109 -9.68 1.93 3.58
C ILE A 109 -8.81 2.62 4.63
N PRO A 110 -8.97 2.38 5.95
CA PRO A 110 -8.12 3.02 6.96
C PRO A 110 -6.63 2.73 6.78
N GLY A 111 -6.27 1.51 6.39
CA GLY A 111 -4.90 1.13 6.13
C GLY A 111 -4.28 1.86 4.94
N VAL A 112 -5.03 1.98 3.83
CA VAL A 112 -4.60 2.73 2.65
C VAL A 112 -4.42 4.21 2.96
N ILE A 113 -5.36 4.82 3.71
CA ILE A 113 -5.26 6.23 4.14
C ILE A 113 -4.03 6.42 5.01
N LEU A 114 -3.81 5.54 6.00
CA LEU A 114 -2.64 5.62 6.88
C LEU A 114 -1.34 5.49 6.09
N ALA A 115 -1.24 4.52 5.18
CA ALA A 115 -0.07 4.33 4.34
C ALA A 115 0.22 5.58 3.50
N GLY A 116 -0.77 6.13 2.80
CA GLY A 116 -0.62 7.37 2.02
C GLY A 116 -0.17 8.55 2.87
N PHE A 117 -0.74 8.72 4.06
CA PHE A 117 -0.33 9.76 5.00
C PHE A 117 1.13 9.60 5.46
N MET A 118 1.54 8.36 5.77
CA MET A 118 2.92 8.05 6.14
C MET A 118 3.89 8.30 4.99
N ILE A 119 3.54 7.89 3.75
CA ILE A 119 4.33 8.18 2.55
C ILE A 119 4.57 9.68 2.43
N TYR A 120 3.52 10.50 2.58
CA TYR A 120 3.65 11.95 2.50
C TYR A 120 4.58 12.52 3.57
N ILE A 121 4.30 12.23 4.85
CA ILE A 121 5.01 12.82 5.99
C ILE A 121 6.48 12.38 6.02
N LEU A 122 6.72 11.08 5.86
CA LEU A 122 8.08 10.54 5.97
C LEU A 122 8.95 11.00 4.80
N ASN A 123 8.43 11.01 3.58
CA ASN A 123 9.18 11.55 2.45
C ASN A 123 9.50 13.04 2.65
N LYS A 124 8.54 13.84 3.10
CA LYS A 124 8.77 15.27 3.37
C LYS A 124 9.80 15.49 4.48
N LYS A 125 9.75 14.72 5.56
CA LYS A 125 10.61 14.91 6.75
C LYS A 125 11.97 14.23 6.63
N LEU A 126 12.07 13.11 5.93
CA LEU A 126 13.29 12.29 5.87
C LEU A 126 13.97 12.38 4.50
N THR A 127 13.25 12.04 3.44
CA THR A 127 13.82 11.97 2.08
C THR A 127 14.24 13.34 1.57
N PHE A 128 13.34 14.32 1.64
CA PHE A 128 13.57 15.66 1.06
C PHE A 128 14.05 16.69 2.09
N ARG A 129 14.34 16.29 3.35
CA ARG A 129 14.80 17.22 4.39
C ARG A 129 16.01 18.05 4.01
N LYS A 130 16.97 17.44 3.31
CA LYS A 130 18.24 18.07 2.87
C LYS A 130 18.21 18.45 1.40
N SER A 131 17.04 18.53 0.79
CA SER A 131 16.88 18.93 -0.60
C SER A 131 16.98 20.46 -0.72
N THR A 132 17.60 20.92 -1.78
CA THR A 132 17.69 22.34 -2.15
C THR A 132 16.50 22.82 -2.99
N LEU A 133 15.52 21.94 -3.23
CA LEU A 133 14.30 22.26 -3.97
C LEU A 133 13.40 23.22 -3.18
N ASP A 134 12.63 24.00 -3.90
CA ASP A 134 11.58 24.83 -3.33
C ASP A 134 10.60 24.00 -2.46
N PRO A 135 10.23 24.48 -1.26
CA PRO A 135 9.29 23.78 -0.39
C PRO A 135 7.95 23.47 -1.05
N ALA A 136 7.47 24.30 -1.97
CA ALA A 136 6.23 24.04 -2.71
C ALA A 136 6.42 22.87 -3.70
N VAL A 137 7.58 22.74 -4.32
CA VAL A 137 7.92 21.60 -5.20
C VAL A 137 8.00 20.33 -4.37
N ILE A 138 8.69 20.34 -3.21
CA ILE A 138 8.77 19.20 -2.31
C ILE A 138 7.38 18.74 -1.87
N HIS A 139 6.52 19.68 -1.49
CA HIS A 139 5.14 19.36 -1.10
C HIS A 139 4.39 18.61 -2.20
N LYS A 140 4.48 19.10 -3.44
CA LYS A 140 3.82 18.46 -4.59
C LYS A 140 4.42 17.10 -4.93
N LEU A 141 5.76 16.94 -4.84
CA LEU A 141 6.41 15.64 -5.03
C LEU A 141 5.91 14.61 -4.00
N CYS A 142 5.91 14.99 -2.71
CA CYS A 142 5.42 14.11 -1.64
C CYS A 142 3.92 13.79 -1.78
N LEU A 143 3.10 14.76 -2.21
CA LEU A 143 1.68 14.56 -2.44
C LEU A 143 1.43 13.59 -3.60
N HIS A 144 2.14 13.74 -4.72
CA HIS A 144 2.02 12.81 -5.84
C HIS A 144 2.47 11.40 -5.45
N LEU A 145 3.58 11.27 -4.72
CA LEU A 145 3.98 9.96 -4.18
C LEU A 145 2.87 9.36 -3.31
N ALA A 146 2.35 10.10 -2.33
CA ALA A 146 1.30 9.62 -1.44
C ALA A 146 0.03 9.19 -2.18
N ILE A 147 -0.36 9.92 -3.24
CA ILE A 147 -1.59 9.62 -3.99
C ILE A 147 -1.38 8.46 -4.98
N PHE A 148 -0.25 8.41 -5.68
CA PHE A 148 -0.07 7.46 -6.78
C PHE A 148 0.65 6.17 -6.37
N THR A 149 1.28 6.14 -5.19
CA THR A 149 1.99 4.94 -4.71
C THR A 149 1.37 4.35 -3.44
N ALA A 150 0.24 4.88 -2.94
CA ALA A 150 -0.50 4.24 -1.87
C ALA A 150 -0.95 2.82 -2.26
N PRO A 151 -1.06 1.89 -1.30
CA PRO A 151 -1.33 0.47 -1.59
C PRO A 151 -2.80 0.19 -1.94
N TYR A 152 -3.29 0.77 -3.04
CA TYR A 152 -4.67 0.58 -3.51
C TYR A 152 -5.02 -0.87 -3.82
N THR A 153 -4.03 -1.71 -4.06
CA THR A 153 -4.21 -3.16 -4.23
C THR A 153 -4.86 -3.81 -3.02
N MET A 154 -4.72 -3.22 -1.81
CA MET A 154 -5.41 -3.70 -0.61
C MET A 154 -6.94 -3.56 -0.68
N LEU A 155 -7.45 -2.67 -1.54
CA LEU A 155 -8.89 -2.45 -1.72
C LEU A 155 -9.53 -3.49 -2.64
N ILE A 156 -8.72 -4.28 -3.36
CA ILE A 156 -9.20 -5.23 -4.35
C ILE A 156 -9.55 -6.54 -3.64
N PRO A 157 -10.83 -6.97 -3.63
CA PRO A 157 -11.20 -8.27 -3.12
C PRO A 157 -10.64 -9.37 -4.03
N LEU A 158 -10.29 -10.49 -3.45
CA LEU A 158 -9.87 -11.68 -4.20
C LEU A 158 -11.05 -12.41 -4.84
N TYR A 159 -12.25 -12.13 -4.36
CA TYR A 159 -13.52 -12.64 -4.89
C TYR A 159 -14.56 -11.53 -4.92
N GLY A 160 -15.24 -11.43 -6.02
CA GLY A 160 -16.46 -10.66 -6.22
C GLY A 160 -17.65 -11.59 -6.37
#